data_af167960d5245c3be351b3d7c031ed75
#
_entry.id   af167960d5245c3be351b3d7c031ed75
#
_cell.length_a   1.000
_cell.length_b   1.000
_cell.length_c   1.000
_cell.angle_alpha   90.00
_cell.angle_beta   90.00
_cell.angle_gamma   90.00
#
_symmetry.space_group_name_H-M   'P 1'
#
loop_
_entity.id
_entity.type
_entity.pdbx_description
1 polymer ?
#
loop_
_entity_poly.entity_id
_entity_poly.type
_entity_poly.pdbx_seq_one_letter_code
_entity_poly.pdbx_strand_id
1 'polypeptide(L)'
;MAKKLKRGNKQVKIWSYKVDHPLATASEVAKATNTSYGYVHKLFQSIGTPKEVFEAEAETSSSLEPRSYSRGNILDTAKEYVTKDRAADHGDMQDNFQRISDYWNVHLGLIDFIKAEDVGVMMALLKIARVHSNPANPDNYIDSAGYIACSGELMAEE
;
A
#
# COMPACT_ATOMS: atom_id res chain seq x y z
N MET A 1 -18.18 -21.24 -16.41
CA MET A 1 -17.19 -20.21 -16.07
C MET A 1 -17.26 -18.92 -16.89
N ALA A 2 -17.77 -18.93 -18.13
CA ALA A 2 -17.83 -17.75 -19.00
C ALA A 2 -18.79 -16.60 -18.56
N LYS A 3 -19.81 -16.87 -17.71
CA LYS A 3 -20.78 -15.85 -17.26
C LYS A 3 -20.23 -14.87 -16.20
N LYS A 4 -19.25 -15.26 -15.39
CA LYS A 4 -18.69 -14.42 -14.31
C LYS A 4 -17.72 -13.35 -14.83
N LEU A 5 -16.97 -13.67 -15.90
CA LEU A 5 -16.05 -12.73 -16.56
C LEU A 5 -16.79 -11.60 -17.31
N LYS A 6 -18.02 -11.88 -17.84
CA LYS A 6 -18.83 -10.88 -18.55
C LYS A 6 -19.42 -9.81 -17.62
N ARG A 7 -19.71 -10.12 -16.35
CA ARG A 7 -20.25 -9.15 -15.38
C ARG A 7 -19.17 -8.14 -14.92
N GLY A 8 -17.96 -8.61 -14.60
CA GLY A 8 -16.86 -7.72 -14.22
C GLY A 8 -16.47 -6.73 -15.32
N ASN A 9 -16.47 -7.17 -16.57
CA ASN A 9 -16.11 -6.31 -17.70
C ASN A 9 -17.13 -5.18 -17.97
N LYS A 10 -18.43 -5.41 -17.71
CA LYS A 10 -19.45 -4.36 -17.86
C LYS A 10 -19.35 -3.28 -16.78
N GLN A 11 -19.12 -3.66 -15.54
CA GLN A 11 -18.93 -2.71 -14.44
C GLN A 11 -17.70 -1.84 -14.67
N VAL A 12 -16.57 -2.45 -15.02
CA VAL A 12 -15.33 -1.73 -15.31
C VAL A 12 -15.55 -0.69 -16.42
N LYS A 13 -16.21 -1.06 -17.52
CA LYS A 13 -16.52 -0.11 -18.62
C LYS A 13 -17.40 1.07 -18.16
N ILE A 14 -18.42 0.79 -17.34
CA ILE A 14 -19.30 1.82 -16.81
C ILE A 14 -18.52 2.80 -15.93
N TRP A 15 -17.69 2.29 -15.03
CA TRP A 15 -16.93 3.13 -14.12
C TRP A 15 -15.81 3.89 -14.82
N SER A 16 -15.06 3.27 -15.75
CA SER A 16 -14.06 4.00 -16.56
C SER A 16 -14.69 5.17 -17.31
N TYR A 17 -15.83 4.94 -17.99
CA TYR A 17 -16.53 6.02 -18.69
C TYR A 17 -17.00 7.13 -17.73
N LYS A 18 -17.48 6.75 -16.55
CA LYS A 18 -17.98 7.71 -15.56
C LYS A 18 -16.85 8.53 -14.91
N VAL A 19 -15.67 7.97 -14.73
CA VAL A 19 -14.46 8.69 -14.28
C VAL A 19 -14.05 9.75 -15.31
N ASP A 20 -14.04 9.39 -16.59
CA ASP A 20 -13.70 10.33 -17.67
C ASP A 20 -14.81 11.39 -17.92
N HIS A 21 -16.05 11.07 -17.56
CA HIS A 21 -17.23 11.92 -17.77
C HIS A 21 -18.07 12.02 -16.47
N PRO A 22 -17.59 12.72 -15.45
CA PRO A 22 -18.22 12.72 -14.11
C PRO A 22 -19.66 13.25 -14.08
N LEU A 23 -20.03 14.11 -15.01
CA LEU A 23 -21.38 14.68 -15.10
C LEU A 23 -22.35 13.87 -15.97
N ALA A 24 -21.87 12.79 -16.64
CA ALA A 24 -22.72 11.98 -17.51
C ALA A 24 -23.84 11.30 -16.73
N THR A 25 -25.05 11.38 -17.25
CA THR A 25 -26.25 10.74 -16.70
C THR A 25 -26.18 9.22 -16.89
N ALA A 26 -27.00 8.48 -16.13
CA ALA A 26 -27.11 7.03 -16.30
C ALA A 26 -27.53 6.62 -17.73
N SER A 27 -28.30 7.47 -18.42
CA SER A 27 -28.72 7.25 -19.81
C SER A 27 -27.53 7.39 -20.78
N GLU A 28 -26.71 8.42 -20.62
CA GLU A 28 -25.52 8.67 -21.44
C GLU A 28 -24.47 7.56 -21.24
N VAL A 29 -24.24 7.17 -19.98
CA VAL A 29 -23.33 6.07 -19.64
C VAL A 29 -23.81 4.76 -20.23
N ALA A 30 -25.11 4.45 -20.15
CA ALA A 30 -25.69 3.24 -20.72
C ALA A 30 -25.49 3.19 -22.24
N LYS A 31 -25.72 4.31 -22.92
CA LYS A 31 -25.54 4.45 -24.38
C LYS A 31 -24.06 4.30 -24.78
N ALA A 32 -23.17 5.00 -24.09
CA ALA A 32 -21.72 4.98 -24.38
C ALA A 32 -21.07 3.62 -24.12
N THR A 33 -21.49 2.92 -23.09
CA THR A 33 -20.95 1.61 -22.70
C THR A 33 -21.66 0.40 -23.32
N ASN A 34 -22.67 0.66 -24.14
CA ASN A 34 -23.55 -0.37 -24.73
C ASN A 34 -24.14 -1.32 -23.67
N THR A 35 -24.68 -0.72 -22.60
CA THR A 35 -25.34 -1.42 -21.50
C THR A 35 -26.79 -0.95 -21.32
N SER A 36 -27.64 -1.73 -20.64
CA SER A 36 -29.01 -1.32 -20.40
C SER A 36 -29.07 -0.20 -19.36
N TYR A 37 -29.92 0.80 -19.58
CA TYR A 37 -30.19 1.89 -18.63
C TYR A 37 -30.54 1.36 -17.22
N GLY A 38 -31.44 0.37 -17.14
CA GLY A 38 -31.81 -0.18 -15.83
C GLY A 38 -30.67 -0.80 -15.05
N TYR A 39 -29.67 -1.38 -15.73
CA TYR A 39 -28.48 -1.91 -15.08
C TYR A 39 -27.59 -0.79 -14.55
N VAL A 40 -27.34 0.25 -15.35
CA VAL A 40 -26.52 1.41 -14.95
C VAL A 40 -27.21 2.18 -13.82
N HIS A 41 -28.51 2.43 -13.94
CA HIS A 41 -29.30 3.13 -12.93
C HIS A 41 -29.30 2.37 -11.59
N LYS A 42 -29.51 1.06 -11.60
CA LYS A 42 -29.45 0.22 -10.40
C LYS A 42 -28.05 0.17 -9.79
N LEU A 43 -27.02 0.19 -10.62
CA LEU A 43 -25.62 0.24 -10.17
C LEU A 43 -25.32 1.58 -9.46
N PHE A 44 -25.78 2.70 -10.02
CA PHE A 44 -25.61 4.03 -9.40
C PHE A 44 -26.40 4.17 -8.09
N GLN A 45 -27.60 3.57 -8.00
CA GLN A 45 -28.36 3.56 -6.73
C GLN A 45 -27.73 2.70 -5.65
N SER A 46 -27.02 1.62 -6.02
CA SER A 46 -26.41 0.69 -5.04
C SER A 46 -25.10 1.18 -4.47
N ILE A 47 -24.41 2.11 -5.15
CA ILE A 47 -23.05 2.58 -4.79
C ILE A 47 -23.04 4.10 -4.55
N GLY A 48 -24.16 4.78 -4.78
CA GLY A 48 -24.25 6.25 -4.86
C GLY A 48 -23.82 6.78 -6.23
N THR A 49 -24.15 8.01 -6.53
CA THR A 49 -23.59 8.67 -7.72
C THR A 49 -22.13 9.03 -7.44
N PRO A 50 -21.23 8.99 -8.44
CA PRO A 50 -19.85 9.44 -8.24
C PRO A 50 -19.75 10.81 -7.61
N LYS A 51 -20.73 11.69 -7.81
CA LYS A 51 -20.80 13.00 -7.17
C LYS A 51 -20.97 12.86 -5.66
N GLU A 52 -21.88 12.00 -5.20
CA GLU A 52 -22.09 11.76 -3.75
C GLU A 52 -20.91 11.04 -3.11
N VAL A 53 -20.27 10.10 -3.84
CA VAL A 53 -19.06 9.41 -3.39
C VAL A 53 -17.87 10.39 -3.36
N PHE A 54 -17.70 11.23 -4.38
CA PHE A 54 -16.68 12.27 -4.41
C PHE A 54 -16.93 13.38 -3.39
N GLU A 55 -18.19 13.78 -3.16
CA GLU A 55 -18.52 14.75 -2.12
C GLU A 55 -18.35 14.16 -0.72
N ALA A 56 -18.72 12.89 -0.49
CA ALA A 56 -18.49 12.19 0.77
C ALA A 56 -16.98 11.91 1.02
N GLU A 57 -16.22 11.57 -0.02
CA GLU A 57 -14.76 11.45 0.06
C GLU A 57 -14.08 12.80 0.21
N ALA A 58 -14.60 13.87 -0.39
CA ALA A 58 -14.12 15.23 -0.21
C ALA A 58 -14.44 15.78 1.18
N GLU A 59 -15.60 15.47 1.76
CA GLU A 59 -15.97 15.87 3.12
C GLU A 59 -15.17 15.06 4.17
N THR A 60 -14.94 13.77 3.95
CA THR A 60 -14.05 12.95 4.79
C THR A 60 -12.57 13.30 4.60
N SER A 61 -12.16 13.70 3.39
CA SER A 61 -10.82 14.20 3.10
C SER A 61 -10.58 15.61 3.64
N SER A 62 -11.62 16.43 3.76
CA SER A 62 -11.55 17.78 4.36
C SER A 62 -11.36 17.75 5.89
N SER A 63 -11.71 16.64 6.55
CA SER A 63 -11.47 16.43 7.98
C SER A 63 -10.16 15.70 8.28
N LEU A 64 -9.54 15.10 7.27
CA LEU A 64 -8.17 14.63 7.31
C LEU A 64 -7.30 15.76 6.79
N GLU A 65 -6.69 16.54 7.70
CA GLU A 65 -5.50 17.32 7.38
C GLU A 65 -4.68 16.50 6.40
N PRO A 66 -4.23 17.05 5.25
CA PRO A 66 -3.34 16.34 4.38
C PRO A 66 -2.18 15.89 5.27
N ARG A 67 -2.04 14.59 5.49
CA ARG A 67 -0.92 14.06 6.26
C ARG A 67 0.31 14.48 5.48
N SER A 68 0.82 15.65 5.85
CA SER A 68 2.07 16.17 5.33
C SER A 68 3.16 15.21 5.82
N TYR A 69 3.45 14.22 5.01
CA TYR A 69 4.62 13.38 5.23
C TYR A 69 5.87 14.20 4.97
N SER A 70 6.16 15.09 5.92
CA SER A 70 7.41 15.79 5.92
C SER A 70 8.55 14.78 6.16
N ARG A 71 9.73 15.12 5.71
CA ARG A 71 10.95 14.33 5.99
C ARG A 71 11.12 14.07 7.48
N GLY A 72 10.82 15.09 8.32
CA GLY A 72 10.85 14.99 9.77
C GLY A 72 9.87 13.94 10.27
N ASN A 73 8.61 13.99 9.87
CA ASN A 73 7.58 13.05 10.32
C ASN A 73 7.93 11.60 9.94
N ILE A 74 8.51 11.37 8.75
CA ILE A 74 8.95 10.03 8.35
C ILE A 74 10.05 9.53 9.29
N LEU A 75 11.06 10.35 9.55
CA LEU A 75 12.20 9.99 10.40
C LEU A 75 11.78 9.83 11.87
N ASP A 76 10.92 10.69 12.38
CA ASP A 76 10.44 10.61 13.77
C ASP A 76 9.59 9.35 13.96
N THR A 77 8.71 9.01 13.01
CA THR A 77 7.92 7.78 13.07
C THR A 77 8.81 6.54 12.94
N ALA A 78 9.78 6.54 12.04
CA ALA A 78 10.74 5.46 11.90
C ALA A 78 11.52 5.25 13.21
N LYS A 79 12.01 6.34 13.82
CA LYS A 79 12.67 6.31 15.12
C LYS A 79 11.77 5.69 16.19
N GLU A 80 10.52 6.13 16.29
CA GLU A 80 9.57 5.60 17.27
C GLU A 80 9.38 4.09 17.10
N TYR A 81 9.19 3.63 15.86
CA TYR A 81 8.99 2.20 15.59
C TYR A 81 10.20 1.34 15.95
N VAL A 82 11.42 1.78 15.68
CA VAL A 82 12.62 0.98 15.99
C VAL A 82 13.03 1.06 17.47
N THR A 83 12.60 2.11 18.21
CA THR A 83 13.04 2.30 19.61
C THR A 83 12.01 1.92 20.67
N LYS A 84 10.69 1.88 20.33
CA LYS A 84 9.64 1.73 21.35
C LYS A 84 8.74 0.51 21.19
N ASP A 85 8.26 0.24 19.97
CA ASP A 85 7.13 -0.67 19.81
C ASP A 85 7.53 -2.11 19.45
N ARG A 86 8.64 -2.34 18.79
CA ARG A 86 8.93 -3.66 18.21
C ARG A 86 9.56 -4.66 19.18
N ALA A 87 10.25 -4.20 20.20
CA ALA A 87 10.84 -5.10 21.21
C ALA A 87 9.78 -5.87 22.02
N ALA A 88 8.60 -5.26 22.23
CA ALA A 88 7.51 -5.90 22.96
C ALA A 88 6.80 -7.00 22.16
N ASP A 89 6.66 -6.82 20.84
CA ASP A 89 5.89 -7.72 19.98
C ASP A 89 6.75 -8.76 19.24
N HIS A 90 8.00 -8.43 18.93
CA HIS A 90 8.86 -9.25 18.06
C HIS A 90 10.15 -9.73 18.73
N GLY A 91 10.39 -9.38 20.01
CA GLY A 91 11.63 -9.68 20.73
C GLY A 91 12.78 -8.75 20.33
N ASP A 92 13.99 -9.14 20.74
CA ASP A 92 15.20 -8.39 20.41
C ASP A 92 15.43 -8.33 18.88
N MET A 93 15.82 -7.16 18.40
CA MET A 93 15.99 -6.90 16.96
C MET A 93 17.15 -7.71 16.39
N GLN A 94 18.28 -7.78 17.09
CA GLN A 94 19.45 -8.53 16.67
C GLN A 94 19.16 -10.02 16.58
N ASP A 95 18.53 -10.60 17.61
CA ASP A 95 18.12 -12.01 17.63
C ASP A 95 17.15 -12.33 16.48
N ASN A 96 16.24 -11.41 16.18
CA ASN A 96 15.28 -11.58 15.10
C ASN A 96 15.94 -11.54 13.73
N PHE A 97 16.84 -10.59 13.49
CA PHE A 97 17.57 -10.47 12.23
C PHE A 97 18.51 -11.65 12.04
N GLN A 98 19.19 -12.12 13.10
CA GLN A 98 20.01 -13.33 13.04
C GLN A 98 19.16 -14.53 12.62
N ARG A 99 18.00 -14.75 13.21
CA ARG A 99 17.10 -15.84 12.87
C ARG A 99 16.61 -15.77 11.42
N ILE A 100 16.31 -14.55 10.93
CA ILE A 100 15.91 -14.35 9.53
C ILE A 100 17.07 -14.68 8.59
N SER A 101 18.28 -14.23 8.89
CA SER A 101 19.47 -14.55 8.07
C SER A 101 19.73 -16.04 8.00
N ASP A 102 19.61 -16.75 9.13
CA ASP A 102 19.76 -18.22 9.19
C ASP A 102 18.75 -18.91 8.27
N TYR A 103 17.47 -18.50 8.33
CA TYR A 103 16.43 -19.08 7.48
C TYR A 103 16.65 -18.80 5.99
N TRP A 104 17.11 -17.62 5.63
CA TRP A 104 17.41 -17.29 4.25
C TRP A 104 18.64 -18.03 3.74
N ASN A 105 19.69 -18.17 4.54
CA ASN A 105 20.84 -18.98 4.20
C ASN A 105 20.45 -20.44 3.93
N VAL A 106 19.64 -21.04 4.82
CA VAL A 106 19.13 -22.41 4.63
C VAL A 106 18.27 -22.51 3.37
N HIS A 107 17.33 -21.58 3.16
CA HIS A 107 16.42 -21.59 2.00
C HIS A 107 17.17 -21.51 0.66
N LEU A 108 18.23 -20.70 0.62
CA LEU A 108 19.04 -20.47 -0.58
C LEU A 108 20.18 -21.46 -0.73
N GLY A 109 20.38 -22.37 0.23
CA GLY A 109 21.50 -23.30 0.24
C GLY A 109 22.85 -22.61 0.43
N LEU A 110 22.88 -21.50 1.11
CA LEU A 110 24.07 -20.72 1.43
C LEU A 110 24.60 -21.13 2.82
N ILE A 111 25.89 -20.92 3.05
CA ILE A 111 26.52 -21.14 4.35
C ILE A 111 27.01 -19.79 4.84
N ASP A 112 26.30 -19.24 5.82
CA ASP A 112 26.68 -18.01 6.54
C ASP A 112 27.06 -16.82 5.61
N PHE A 113 26.36 -16.72 4.48
CA PHE A 113 26.59 -15.67 3.48
C PHE A 113 25.80 -14.40 3.78
N ILE A 114 24.52 -14.57 4.16
CA ILE A 114 23.65 -13.46 4.60
C ILE A 114 23.85 -13.31 6.10
N LYS A 115 24.21 -12.12 6.53
CA LYS A 115 24.40 -11.76 7.94
C LYS A 115 23.16 -11.04 8.49
N ALA A 116 23.10 -10.84 9.80
CA ALA A 116 21.99 -10.13 10.45
C ALA A 116 21.84 -8.70 9.91
N GLU A 117 22.93 -7.97 9.73
CA GLU A 117 22.94 -6.63 9.19
C GLU A 117 22.44 -6.54 7.74
N ASP A 118 22.66 -7.59 6.93
CA ASP A 118 22.13 -7.66 5.57
C ASP A 118 20.61 -7.74 5.53
N VAL A 119 20.00 -8.36 6.55
CA VAL A 119 18.55 -8.52 6.64
C VAL A 119 17.84 -7.17 6.57
N GLY A 120 18.27 -6.17 7.34
CA GLY A 120 17.65 -4.85 7.29
C GLY A 120 17.82 -4.17 5.94
N VAL A 121 19.00 -4.29 5.30
CA VAL A 121 19.22 -3.78 3.95
C VAL A 121 18.27 -4.46 2.94
N MET A 122 18.13 -5.78 2.99
CA MET A 122 17.25 -6.54 2.11
C MET A 122 15.77 -6.18 2.33
N MET A 123 15.35 -5.98 3.59
CA MET A 123 13.99 -5.54 3.91
C MET A 123 13.73 -4.10 3.45
N ALA A 124 14.71 -3.20 3.55
CA ALA A 124 14.61 -1.86 3.00
C ALA A 124 14.45 -1.88 1.47
N LEU A 125 15.21 -2.71 0.76
CA LEU A 125 15.08 -2.90 -0.69
C LEU A 125 13.70 -3.42 -1.08
N LEU A 126 13.11 -4.33 -0.28
CA LEU A 126 11.73 -4.80 -0.47
C LEU A 126 10.72 -3.64 -0.35
N LYS A 127 10.90 -2.75 0.63
CA LYS A 127 10.04 -1.58 0.80
C LYS A 127 10.22 -0.58 -0.35
N ILE A 128 11.44 -0.36 -0.83
CA ILE A 128 11.75 0.46 -2.00
C ILE A 128 11.06 -0.09 -3.26
N ALA A 129 11.09 -1.40 -3.48
CA ALA A 129 10.38 -2.03 -4.59
C ALA A 129 8.86 -1.77 -4.51
N ARG A 130 8.28 -1.75 -3.32
CA ARG A 130 6.87 -1.42 -3.09
C ARG A 130 6.53 0.05 -3.36
N VAL A 131 7.48 0.97 -3.15
CA VAL A 131 7.31 2.39 -3.54
C VAL A 131 7.00 2.52 -5.01
N HIS A 132 7.60 1.70 -5.87
CA HIS A 132 7.32 1.72 -7.31
C HIS A 132 5.84 1.41 -7.63
N SER A 133 5.23 0.50 -6.87
CA SER A 133 3.83 0.10 -7.07
C SER A 133 2.84 1.01 -6.35
N ASN A 134 3.22 1.58 -5.22
CA ASN A 134 2.40 2.49 -4.42
C ASN A 134 3.24 3.61 -3.80
N PRO A 135 3.57 4.64 -4.58
CA PRO A 135 4.44 5.74 -4.14
C PRO A 135 3.82 6.63 -3.06
N ALA A 136 2.50 6.60 -2.92
CA ALA A 136 1.79 7.41 -1.92
C ALA A 136 1.73 6.76 -0.53
N ASN A 137 2.14 5.49 -0.38
CA ASN A 137 2.12 4.82 0.91
C ASN A 137 3.34 5.21 1.76
N PRO A 138 3.15 5.98 2.85
CA PRO A 138 4.25 6.43 3.72
C PRO A 138 4.96 5.30 4.44
N ASP A 139 4.27 4.18 4.71
CA ASP A 139 4.80 3.01 5.38
C ASP A 139 6.05 2.47 4.67
N ASN A 140 6.07 2.54 3.33
CA ASN A 140 7.23 2.10 2.57
C ASN A 140 8.49 2.94 2.86
N TYR A 141 8.32 4.24 3.09
CA TYR A 141 9.44 5.14 3.40
C TYR A 141 9.85 5.04 4.87
N ILE A 142 8.89 4.99 5.78
CA ILE A 142 9.10 4.85 7.22
C ILE A 142 9.84 3.55 7.52
N ASP A 143 9.34 2.43 7.02
CA ASP A 143 9.95 1.12 7.26
C ASP A 143 11.33 1.00 6.60
N SER A 144 11.53 1.57 5.38
CA SER A 144 12.86 1.57 4.76
C SER A 144 13.88 2.29 5.63
N ALA A 145 13.52 3.45 6.18
CA ALA A 145 14.40 4.21 7.07
C ALA A 145 14.69 3.43 8.36
N GLY A 146 13.67 2.79 8.95
CA GLY A 146 13.81 1.98 10.15
C GLY A 146 14.73 0.78 9.94
N TYR A 147 14.55 0.01 8.86
CA TYR A 147 15.39 -1.15 8.55
C TYR A 147 16.86 -0.77 8.31
N ILE A 148 17.12 0.33 7.60
CA ILE A 148 18.50 0.82 7.40
C ILE A 148 19.13 1.27 8.72
N ALA A 149 18.37 1.91 9.61
CA ALA A 149 18.86 2.29 10.93
C ALA A 149 19.25 1.06 11.76
N CYS A 150 18.42 0.01 11.78
CA CYS A 150 18.73 -1.25 12.46
C CYS A 150 19.99 -1.92 11.90
N SER A 151 20.16 -1.98 10.58
CA SER A 151 21.39 -2.53 9.96
C SER A 151 22.63 -1.72 10.35
N GLY A 152 22.52 -0.39 10.38
CA GLY A 152 23.63 0.48 10.78
C GLY A 152 24.04 0.31 12.25
N GLU A 153 23.07 0.03 13.12
CA GLU A 153 23.35 -0.25 14.54
C GLU A 153 24.11 -1.58 14.68
N LEU A 154 23.68 -2.65 14.03
CA LEU A 154 24.35 -3.95 14.06
C LEU A 154 25.78 -3.88 13.52
N MET A 155 26.01 -3.13 12.45
CA MET A 155 27.35 -2.93 11.90
C MET A 155 28.29 -2.14 12.84
N ALA A 156 27.76 -1.34 13.75
CA ALA A 156 28.55 -0.56 14.68
C ALA A 156 28.95 -1.33 15.95
N GLU A 157 28.31 -2.47 16.21
CA GLU A 157 28.58 -3.33 17.38
C GLU A 157 29.69 -4.38 17.12
N GLU A 158 30.13 -4.54 15.86
CA GLU A 158 31.31 -5.36 15.49
C GLU A 158 32.63 -4.57 15.69
#